data_a0aa2e3dbc9834d6b3eb03555cfda823
#
_entry.id   a0aa2e3dbc9834d6b3eb03555cfda823
#
_cell.length_a   1.000
_cell.length_b   1.000
_cell.length_c   1.000
_cell.angle_alpha   90.00
_cell.angle_beta   90.00
_cell.angle_gamma   90.00
#
_symmetry.space_group_name_H-M   'P 1'
#
loop_
_entity.id
_entity.type
_entity.pdbx_description
1 polymer ?
#
loop_
_entity_poly.entity_id
_entity_poly.type
_entity_poly.pdbx_seq_one_letter_code
_entity_poly.pdbx_strand_id
1 'polypeptide(L)'
;MQDNKRPQENERTVRDALHSRAFKNGAYASVLCAVMLALVVALNLFVGALPAKYLRYDMTENKLYSLSQETEDLCAALTQDVTFYYLGRTGQEDAAVTELLDKYKDASSHIQVVQKDPVLYPTFGAAYDAADAAVGSIIAVCGERYRVVDAGDLYTYTPNYQTYTYDTEFDGEGALTSALSYVVSEEAP
;
A
#
# COMPACT_ATOMS: atom_id res chain seq x y z
N MET A 1 -57.10 -40.74 -48.55
CA MET A 1 -56.35 -41.53 -47.57
C MET A 1 -54.90 -41.03 -47.67
N GLN A 2 -54.55 -39.99 -46.89
CA GLN A 2 -53.21 -39.45 -46.88
C GLN A 2 -52.60 -39.73 -45.50
N ASP A 3 -51.57 -40.52 -45.53
CA ASP A 3 -50.87 -41.08 -44.37
C ASP A 3 -49.99 -40.02 -43.74
N ASN A 4 -50.30 -39.69 -42.49
CA ASN A 4 -49.60 -38.67 -41.69
C ASN A 4 -48.38 -39.34 -41.04
N LYS A 5 -47.21 -39.33 -41.71
CA LYS A 5 -45.96 -39.96 -41.28
C LYS A 5 -44.80 -38.95 -41.03
N ARG A 6 -45.07 -37.76 -40.47
CA ARG A 6 -44.00 -36.73 -40.28
C ARG A 6 -43.49 -36.37 -38.87
N PRO A 7 -43.94 -36.95 -37.75
CA PRO A 7 -43.32 -36.56 -36.44
C PRO A 7 -42.09 -37.42 -36.05
N GLN A 8 -42.03 -38.68 -36.52
CA GLN A 8 -41.01 -39.62 -35.98
C GLN A 8 -39.63 -39.49 -36.60
N GLU A 9 -39.51 -38.95 -37.81
CA GLU A 9 -38.24 -38.82 -38.53
C GLU A 9 -37.40 -37.66 -37.97
N ASN A 10 -38.02 -36.64 -37.45
CA ASN A 10 -37.38 -35.46 -36.87
C ASN A 10 -36.77 -35.72 -35.47
N GLU A 11 -37.39 -36.58 -34.68
CA GLU A 11 -36.86 -36.96 -33.37
C GLU A 11 -35.64 -37.87 -33.43
N ARG A 12 -35.59 -38.75 -34.42
CA ARG A 12 -34.43 -39.65 -34.64
C ARG A 12 -33.19 -38.87 -35.08
N THR A 13 -33.34 -37.90 -35.97
CA THR A 13 -32.25 -37.07 -36.46
C THR A 13 -31.64 -36.19 -35.36
N VAL A 14 -32.45 -35.65 -34.44
CA VAL A 14 -31.97 -34.86 -33.32
C VAL A 14 -31.24 -35.72 -32.29
N ARG A 15 -31.72 -36.93 -32.01
CA ARG A 15 -31.06 -37.85 -31.08
C ARG A 15 -29.72 -38.38 -31.67
N ASP A 16 -29.64 -38.64 -32.93
CA ASP A 16 -28.42 -39.08 -33.60
C ASP A 16 -27.39 -37.94 -33.70
N ALA A 17 -27.83 -36.69 -33.87
CA ALA A 17 -26.98 -35.52 -33.82
C ALA A 17 -26.38 -35.31 -32.40
N LEU A 18 -27.19 -35.51 -31.36
CA LEU A 18 -26.74 -35.41 -29.96
C LEU A 18 -25.73 -36.53 -29.57
N HIS A 19 -25.76 -37.68 -30.24
CA HIS A 19 -24.83 -38.77 -29.98
C HIS A 19 -23.61 -38.75 -30.94
N SER A 20 -23.55 -37.81 -31.86
CA SER A 20 -22.41 -37.67 -32.77
C SER A 20 -21.11 -37.35 -32.03
N ARG A 21 -19.98 -37.87 -32.50
CA ARG A 21 -18.66 -37.57 -31.92
C ARG A 21 -18.34 -36.06 -31.98
N ALA A 22 -18.83 -35.37 -33.01
CA ALA A 22 -18.67 -33.92 -33.15
C ALA A 22 -19.40 -33.14 -32.07
N PHE A 23 -20.65 -33.53 -31.71
CA PHE A 23 -21.42 -32.88 -30.62
C PHE A 23 -20.79 -33.14 -29.26
N LYS A 24 -20.32 -34.39 -29.02
CA LYS A 24 -19.64 -34.69 -27.73
C LYS A 24 -18.34 -33.92 -27.59
N ASN A 25 -17.55 -33.79 -28.66
CA ASN A 25 -16.31 -33.00 -28.61
C ASN A 25 -16.61 -31.49 -28.45
N GLY A 26 -17.63 -30.97 -29.12
CA GLY A 26 -18.07 -29.58 -28.97
C GLY A 26 -18.59 -29.29 -27.57
N ALA A 27 -19.42 -30.18 -27.02
CA ALA A 27 -19.93 -30.07 -25.65
C ALA A 27 -18.78 -30.10 -24.60
N TYR A 28 -17.81 -31.01 -24.80
CA TYR A 28 -16.63 -31.10 -23.94
C TYR A 28 -15.80 -29.82 -23.96
N ALA A 29 -15.56 -29.28 -25.16
CA ALA A 29 -14.83 -28.02 -25.34
C ALA A 29 -15.59 -26.85 -24.68
N SER A 30 -16.91 -26.78 -24.81
CA SER A 30 -17.74 -25.74 -24.20
C SER A 30 -17.73 -25.81 -22.67
N VAL A 31 -17.79 -27.03 -22.10
CA VAL A 31 -17.69 -27.23 -20.64
C VAL A 31 -16.30 -26.82 -20.16
N LEU A 32 -15.24 -27.17 -20.86
CA LEU A 32 -13.88 -26.79 -20.52
C LEU A 32 -13.70 -25.25 -20.52
N CYS A 33 -14.22 -24.59 -21.55
CA CYS A 33 -14.21 -23.11 -21.61
C CYS A 33 -15.00 -22.49 -20.45
N ALA A 34 -16.15 -23.04 -20.11
CA ALA A 34 -16.96 -22.55 -18.98
C ALA A 34 -16.22 -22.71 -17.63
N VAL A 35 -15.56 -23.86 -17.43
CA VAL A 35 -14.75 -24.11 -16.24
C VAL A 35 -13.55 -23.14 -16.17
N MET A 36 -12.86 -22.89 -17.28
CA MET A 36 -11.75 -21.93 -17.33
C MET A 36 -12.23 -20.50 -17.03
N LEU A 37 -13.37 -20.11 -17.59
CA LEU A 37 -13.97 -18.79 -17.28
C LEU A 37 -14.35 -18.67 -15.80
N ALA A 38 -14.95 -19.70 -15.23
CA ALA A 38 -15.31 -19.75 -13.82
C ALA A 38 -14.05 -19.66 -12.93
N LEU A 39 -12.96 -20.34 -13.31
CA LEU A 39 -11.65 -20.28 -12.62
C LEU A 39 -11.07 -18.86 -12.64
N VAL A 40 -11.10 -18.18 -13.79
CA VAL A 40 -10.60 -16.80 -13.93
C VAL A 40 -11.43 -15.85 -13.05
N VAL A 41 -12.75 -15.98 -13.06
CA VAL A 41 -13.63 -15.16 -12.20
C VAL A 41 -13.38 -15.44 -10.72
N ALA A 42 -13.26 -16.71 -10.33
CA ALA A 42 -12.97 -17.10 -8.95
C ALA A 42 -11.61 -16.55 -8.49
N LEU A 43 -10.58 -16.64 -9.34
CA LEU A 43 -9.24 -16.09 -9.05
C LEU A 43 -9.30 -14.58 -8.88
N ASN A 44 -10.01 -13.87 -9.75
CA ASN A 44 -10.14 -12.42 -9.65
C ASN A 44 -10.87 -11.99 -8.37
N LEU A 45 -11.93 -12.70 -7.98
CA LEU A 45 -12.63 -12.46 -6.73
C LEU A 45 -11.75 -12.78 -5.51
N PHE A 46 -10.96 -13.86 -5.59
CA PHE A 46 -10.03 -14.25 -4.54
C PHE A 46 -8.95 -13.19 -4.33
N VAL A 47 -8.33 -12.73 -5.42
CA VAL A 47 -7.32 -11.65 -5.38
C VAL A 47 -7.93 -10.36 -4.83
N GLY A 48 -9.16 -10.00 -5.26
CA GLY A 48 -9.87 -8.83 -4.75
C GLY A 48 -10.29 -8.91 -3.26
N ALA A 49 -10.38 -10.12 -2.71
CA ALA A 49 -10.70 -10.35 -1.30
C ALA A 49 -9.46 -10.35 -0.39
N LEU A 50 -8.25 -10.42 -0.97
CA LEU A 50 -7.03 -10.38 -0.19
C LEU A 50 -6.79 -8.97 0.37
N PRO A 51 -6.40 -8.84 1.66
CA PRO A 51 -5.95 -7.57 2.21
C PRO A 51 -4.80 -7.00 1.38
N ALA A 52 -4.81 -5.68 1.16
CA ALA A 52 -3.82 -4.99 0.32
C ALA A 52 -2.36 -5.31 0.70
N LYS A 53 -2.09 -5.62 1.97
CA LYS A 53 -0.77 -6.03 2.47
C LYS A 53 -0.17 -7.28 1.81
N TYR A 54 -1.01 -8.17 1.24
CA TYR A 54 -0.54 -9.38 0.54
C TYR A 54 -0.41 -9.20 -0.97
N LEU A 55 -0.97 -8.10 -1.51
CA LEU A 55 -0.98 -7.82 -2.94
C LEU A 55 0.13 -6.84 -3.35
N ARG A 56 0.69 -6.09 -2.38
CA ARG A 56 1.79 -5.17 -2.63
C ARG A 56 3.11 -5.92 -2.47
N TYR A 57 3.67 -6.36 -3.59
CA TYR A 57 5.05 -6.84 -3.64
C TYR A 57 5.93 -5.63 -3.92
N ASP A 58 6.77 -5.27 -2.96
CA ASP A 58 7.70 -4.17 -3.11
C ASP A 58 8.81 -4.57 -4.09
N MET A 59 8.69 -4.09 -5.34
CA MET A 59 9.69 -4.26 -6.39
C MET A 59 10.61 -3.05 -6.54
N THR A 60 10.45 -2.04 -5.68
CA THR A 60 11.31 -0.87 -5.69
C THR A 60 12.62 -1.17 -4.96
N GLU A 61 13.73 -0.72 -5.50
CA GLU A 61 15.07 -0.87 -4.89
C GLU A 61 15.12 -0.30 -3.46
N ASN A 62 14.22 0.62 -3.12
CA ASN A 62 14.15 1.34 -1.84
C ASN A 62 13.08 0.83 -0.87
N LYS A 63 12.43 -0.32 -1.15
CA LYS A 63 11.42 -0.90 -0.26
C LYS A 63 10.38 0.12 0.26
N LEU A 64 9.92 1.02 -0.61
CA LEU A 64 8.96 2.09 -0.26
C LEU A 64 7.69 1.56 0.43
N TYR A 65 7.39 0.26 0.32
CA TYR A 65 6.19 -0.38 0.83
C TYR A 65 6.42 -1.33 2.02
N SER A 66 7.63 -1.42 2.57
CA SER A 66 7.93 -2.19 3.80
C SER A 66 8.97 -1.47 4.63
N LEU A 67 8.84 -1.53 5.95
CA LEU A 67 9.90 -1.09 6.85
C LEU A 67 11.05 -2.09 6.83
N SER A 68 12.25 -1.62 7.12
CA SER A 68 13.41 -2.49 7.35
C SER A 68 13.20 -3.31 8.63
N GLN A 69 13.88 -4.46 8.72
CA GLN A 69 13.80 -5.30 9.90
C GLN A 69 14.24 -4.56 11.17
N GLU A 70 15.24 -3.69 11.04
CA GLU A 70 15.75 -2.87 12.16
C GLU A 70 14.66 -1.91 12.68
N THR A 71 13.93 -1.27 11.78
CA THR A 71 12.81 -0.39 12.13
C THR A 71 11.65 -1.17 12.75
N GLU A 72 11.31 -2.34 12.19
CA GLU A 72 10.26 -3.20 12.75
C GLU A 72 10.61 -3.67 14.16
N ASP A 73 11.85 -4.09 14.40
CA ASP A 73 12.34 -4.53 15.71
C ASP A 73 12.31 -3.37 16.72
N LEU A 74 12.69 -2.16 16.32
CA LEU A 74 12.59 -0.96 17.15
C LEU A 74 11.13 -0.66 17.52
N CYS A 75 10.22 -0.68 16.55
CA CYS A 75 8.80 -0.44 16.77
C CYS A 75 8.17 -1.49 17.69
N ALA A 76 8.57 -2.77 17.55
CA ALA A 76 8.09 -3.85 18.39
C ALA A 76 8.61 -3.78 19.84
N ALA A 77 9.79 -3.17 20.04
CA ALA A 77 10.40 -3.00 21.37
C ALA A 77 9.88 -1.76 22.12
N LEU A 78 9.03 -0.93 21.51
CA LEU A 78 8.50 0.27 22.15
C LEU A 78 7.67 -0.07 23.40
N THR A 79 7.96 0.63 24.48
CA THR A 79 7.21 0.58 25.76
C THR A 79 6.59 1.92 26.12
N GLN A 80 6.91 2.97 25.38
CA GLN A 80 6.46 4.34 25.60
C GLN A 80 5.65 4.80 24.38
N ASP A 81 4.65 5.64 24.62
CA ASP A 81 3.84 6.18 23.54
C ASP A 81 4.59 7.31 22.82
N VAL A 82 4.64 7.20 21.49
CA VAL A 82 5.27 8.16 20.59
C VAL A 82 4.21 8.75 19.68
N THR A 83 4.24 10.06 19.49
CA THR A 83 3.37 10.75 18.53
C THR A 83 4.21 11.38 17.43
N PHE A 84 3.93 11.03 16.18
CA PHE A 84 4.42 11.72 15.01
C PHE A 84 3.43 12.80 14.59
N TYR A 85 3.84 14.06 14.71
CA TYR A 85 3.07 15.18 14.18
C TYR A 85 3.54 15.49 12.77
N TYR A 86 2.71 15.23 11.77
CA TYR A 86 3.00 15.55 10.38
C TYR A 86 2.50 16.97 10.05
N LEU A 87 3.40 17.86 9.68
CA LEU A 87 3.10 19.24 9.32
C LEU A 87 2.68 19.34 7.85
N GLY A 88 1.63 18.60 7.46
CA GLY A 88 1.10 18.53 6.11
C GLY A 88 -0.11 19.42 5.90
N ARG A 89 -0.23 20.06 4.72
CA ARG A 89 -1.45 20.78 4.35
C ARG A 89 -2.56 19.79 4.04
N THR A 90 -3.74 20.06 4.57
CA THR A 90 -4.93 19.24 4.32
C THR A 90 -5.28 19.21 2.83
N GLY A 91 -5.33 18.00 2.26
CA GLY A 91 -5.62 17.76 0.84
C GLY A 91 -4.43 17.97 -0.11
N GLN A 92 -3.23 18.21 0.43
CA GLN A 92 -1.98 18.33 -0.32
C GLN A 92 -0.85 17.54 0.39
N GLU A 93 -1.23 16.45 1.04
CA GLU A 93 -0.29 15.59 1.75
C GLU A 93 0.64 14.88 0.74
N ASP A 94 1.90 14.70 1.16
CA ASP A 94 2.83 13.86 0.42
C ASP A 94 2.46 12.38 0.61
N ALA A 95 2.19 11.70 -0.51
CA ALA A 95 1.74 10.31 -0.49
C ALA A 95 2.80 9.35 0.05
N ALA A 96 4.09 9.59 -0.23
CA ALA A 96 5.18 8.75 0.26
C ALA A 96 5.35 8.89 1.77
N VAL A 97 5.27 10.13 2.28
CA VAL A 97 5.35 10.42 3.72
C VAL A 97 4.16 9.81 4.45
N THR A 98 2.94 9.96 3.91
CA THR A 98 1.73 9.43 4.53
C THR A 98 1.78 7.90 4.60
N GLU A 99 2.19 7.25 3.52
CA GLU A 99 2.36 5.80 3.46
C GLU A 99 3.41 5.31 4.48
N LEU A 100 4.53 6.01 4.60
CA LEU A 100 5.56 5.69 5.59
C LEU A 100 5.02 5.81 7.01
N LEU A 101 4.35 6.91 7.35
CA LEU A 101 3.77 7.13 8.68
C LEU A 101 2.72 6.08 9.04
N ASP A 102 1.90 5.65 8.08
CA ASP A 102 0.93 4.57 8.27
C ASP A 102 1.62 3.25 8.61
N LYS A 103 2.78 2.95 8.00
CA LYS A 103 3.55 1.74 8.33
C LYS A 103 4.08 1.76 9.76
N TYR A 104 4.61 2.89 10.23
CA TYR A 104 5.04 3.00 11.62
C TYR A 104 3.88 2.80 12.58
N LYS A 105 2.72 3.38 12.29
CA LYS A 105 1.50 3.21 13.08
C LYS A 105 1.03 1.75 13.09
N ASP A 106 1.15 1.03 11.96
CA ASP A 106 0.79 -0.38 11.87
C ASP A 106 1.81 -1.31 12.54
N ALA A 107 3.07 -0.89 12.62
CA ALA A 107 4.16 -1.65 13.24
C ALA A 107 4.09 -1.64 14.77
N SER A 108 3.49 -0.62 15.41
CA SER A 108 3.39 -0.55 16.87
C SER A 108 2.12 0.17 17.35
N SER A 109 1.45 -0.41 18.33
CA SER A 109 0.30 0.23 19.01
C SER A 109 0.69 1.45 19.85
N HIS A 110 1.98 1.63 20.12
CA HIS A 110 2.52 2.80 20.84
C HIS A 110 2.77 3.98 19.92
N ILE A 111 2.61 3.85 18.61
CA ILE A 111 2.83 4.94 17.67
C ILE A 111 1.48 5.54 17.25
N GLN A 112 1.37 6.86 17.41
CA GLN A 112 0.25 7.66 16.91
C GLN A 112 0.75 8.64 15.86
N VAL A 113 -0.05 8.84 14.81
CA VAL A 113 0.21 9.84 13.78
C VAL A 113 -0.90 10.88 13.83
N VAL A 114 -0.51 12.13 13.93
CA VAL A 114 -1.44 13.28 14.00
C VAL A 114 -1.02 14.34 12.99
N GLN A 115 -1.87 14.60 12.02
CA GLN A 115 -1.63 15.69 11.08
C GLN A 115 -1.92 17.05 11.73
N LYS A 116 -1.02 18.01 11.54
CA LYS A 116 -1.17 19.41 11.95
C LYS A 116 -0.94 20.30 10.74
N ASP A 117 -2.01 20.79 10.17
CA ASP A 117 -1.94 21.71 9.03
C ASP A 117 -1.35 23.05 9.51
N PRO A 118 -0.18 23.50 8.99
CA PRO A 118 0.45 24.74 9.43
C PRO A 118 -0.39 26.00 9.14
N VAL A 119 -1.32 25.91 8.20
CA VAL A 119 -2.26 27.02 7.92
C VAL A 119 -3.32 27.14 8.99
N LEU A 120 -3.79 26.00 9.52
CA LEU A 120 -4.79 25.97 10.61
C LEU A 120 -4.16 26.11 11.99
N TYR A 121 -2.92 25.65 12.16
CA TYR A 121 -2.19 25.65 13.44
C TYR A 121 -0.80 26.30 13.31
N PRO A 122 -0.72 27.60 12.96
CA PRO A 122 0.55 28.25 12.61
C PRO A 122 1.57 28.34 13.76
N THR A 123 1.13 28.24 15.00
CA THR A 123 2.00 28.30 16.17
C THR A 123 2.35 26.92 16.77
N PHE A 124 1.84 25.84 16.18
CA PHE A 124 2.02 24.49 16.74
C PHE A 124 3.49 24.09 16.81
N GLY A 125 4.26 24.32 15.74
CA GLY A 125 5.67 23.98 15.69
C GLY A 125 6.54 24.72 16.72
N ALA A 126 6.15 25.89 17.14
CA ALA A 126 6.91 26.69 18.11
C ALA A 126 7.08 25.99 19.48
N ALA A 127 6.17 25.08 19.84
CA ALA A 127 6.29 24.29 21.07
C ALA A 127 7.42 23.24 21.02
N TYR A 128 7.96 22.97 19.83
CA TYR A 128 8.97 21.94 19.56
C TYR A 128 10.18 22.52 18.83
N ASP A 129 10.47 23.80 19.01
CA ASP A 129 11.54 24.52 18.30
C ASP A 129 11.47 24.40 16.77
N ALA A 130 10.27 24.15 16.24
CA ALA A 130 9.96 23.92 14.83
C ALA A 130 9.08 25.06 14.24
N ALA A 131 9.24 26.30 14.73
CA ALA A 131 8.45 27.43 14.27
C ALA A 131 8.64 27.72 12.76
N ASP A 132 9.84 27.48 12.25
CA ASP A 132 10.24 27.70 10.86
C ASP A 132 10.28 26.40 10.05
N ALA A 133 9.78 25.28 10.60
CA ALA A 133 9.80 23.99 9.90
C ALA A 133 8.98 24.05 8.60
N ALA A 134 9.55 23.48 7.54
CA ALA A 134 8.89 23.46 6.25
C ALA A 134 7.62 22.61 6.28
N VAL A 135 6.66 22.92 5.40
CA VAL A 135 5.50 22.05 5.18
C VAL A 135 5.98 20.68 4.70
N GLY A 136 5.48 19.62 5.32
CA GLY A 136 5.94 18.24 5.08
C GLY A 136 6.89 17.72 6.15
N SER A 137 7.40 18.55 7.07
CA SER A 137 8.24 18.11 8.18
C SER A 137 7.44 17.27 9.18
N ILE A 138 8.16 16.43 9.95
CA ILE A 138 7.59 15.55 10.97
C ILE A 138 8.23 15.86 12.31
N ILE A 139 7.44 15.94 13.38
CA ILE A 139 7.92 16.09 14.75
C ILE A 139 7.63 14.79 15.50
N ALA A 140 8.67 14.04 15.85
CA ALA A 140 8.55 12.89 16.73
C ALA A 140 8.56 13.34 18.19
N VAL A 141 7.60 12.89 19.00
CA VAL A 141 7.44 13.28 20.40
C VAL A 141 7.22 12.06 21.28
N CYS A 142 8.01 11.96 22.37
CA CYS A 142 7.85 10.96 23.42
C CYS A 142 7.99 11.64 24.79
N GLY A 143 6.89 11.83 25.51
CA GLY A 143 6.87 12.60 26.76
C GLY A 143 7.33 14.04 26.53
N GLU A 144 8.42 14.44 27.18
CA GLU A 144 9.02 15.79 27.03
C GLU A 144 10.08 15.85 25.90
N ARG A 145 10.45 14.70 25.34
CA ARG A 145 11.49 14.62 24.29
C ARG A 145 10.85 14.76 22.92
N TYR A 146 11.51 15.50 22.08
CA TYR A 146 11.09 15.64 20.68
C TYR A 146 12.27 15.71 19.73
N ARG A 147 12.04 15.37 18.48
CA ARG A 147 12.98 15.53 17.36
C ARG A 147 12.22 15.96 16.13
N VAL A 148 12.73 17.00 15.49
CA VAL A 148 12.21 17.48 14.19
C VAL A 148 12.95 16.77 13.09
N VAL A 149 12.22 16.28 12.11
CA VAL A 149 12.70 15.75 10.82
C VAL A 149 12.20 16.72 9.76
N ASP A 150 13.10 17.47 9.15
CA ASP A 150 12.73 18.42 8.12
C ASP A 150 12.26 17.72 6.85
N ALA A 151 11.34 18.33 6.12
CA ALA A 151 10.81 17.78 4.87
C ALA A 151 11.92 17.47 3.85
N GLY A 152 13.01 18.26 3.85
CA GLY A 152 14.16 18.04 3.01
C GLY A 152 14.97 16.79 3.36
N ASP A 153 14.96 16.37 4.62
CA ASP A 153 15.69 15.19 5.10
C ASP A 153 14.99 13.87 4.75
N LEU A 154 13.75 13.95 4.27
CA LEU A 154 12.97 12.79 3.81
C LEU A 154 13.32 12.40 2.37
N TYR A 155 14.15 13.18 1.69
CA TYR A 155 14.51 12.98 0.29
C TYR A 155 16.01 13.08 0.07
N THR A 156 16.55 12.17 -0.73
CA THR A 156 17.92 12.21 -1.21
C THR A 156 17.94 12.83 -2.61
N TYR A 157 18.90 13.75 -2.84
CA TYR A 157 19.08 14.47 -4.09
C TYR A 157 20.41 14.08 -4.72
N THR A 158 20.35 13.32 -5.84
CA THR A 158 21.54 12.89 -6.58
C THR A 158 21.72 13.73 -7.85
N PRO A 159 22.84 14.41 -8.06
CA PRO A 159 23.08 15.18 -9.28
C PRO A 159 23.12 14.26 -10.52
N ASN A 160 22.31 14.55 -11.51
CA ASN A 160 22.33 13.89 -12.81
C ASN A 160 23.09 14.77 -13.82
N TYR A 161 24.36 14.43 -14.04
CA TYR A 161 25.23 15.20 -14.93
C TYR A 161 24.90 15.06 -16.43
N GLN A 162 24.03 14.11 -16.80
CA GLN A 162 23.61 13.95 -18.20
C GLN A 162 22.46 14.88 -18.56
N THR A 163 21.57 15.15 -17.61
CA THR A 163 20.40 16.00 -17.80
C THR A 163 20.54 17.36 -17.15
N TYR A 164 21.60 17.60 -16.36
CA TYR A 164 21.81 18.78 -15.53
C TYR A 164 20.65 19.05 -14.55
N THR A 165 20.04 17.97 -14.04
CA THR A 165 18.97 17.99 -13.05
C THR A 165 19.40 17.22 -11.80
N TYR A 166 18.52 17.17 -10.79
CA TYR A 166 18.67 16.29 -9.64
C TYR A 166 17.64 15.16 -9.73
N ASP A 167 18.09 13.93 -9.58
CA ASP A 167 17.21 12.81 -9.32
C ASP A 167 16.83 12.85 -7.84
N THR A 168 15.55 12.84 -7.55
CA THR A 168 15.02 12.91 -6.18
C THR A 168 14.44 11.55 -5.80
N GLU A 169 14.92 11.02 -4.69
CA GLU A 169 14.51 9.74 -4.17
C GLU A 169 13.99 9.89 -2.74
N PHE A 170 12.88 9.25 -2.41
CA PHE A 170 12.33 9.26 -1.08
C PHE A 170 13.09 8.27 -0.18
N ASP A 171 13.70 8.77 0.89
CA ASP A 171 14.48 8.01 1.88
C ASP A 171 14.11 8.42 3.31
N GLY A 172 12.81 8.54 3.57
CA GLY A 172 12.31 9.03 4.86
C GLY A 172 12.45 8.05 6.01
N GLU A 173 12.61 6.74 5.74
CA GLU A 173 12.66 5.73 6.81
C GLU A 173 13.86 5.96 7.74
N GLY A 174 15.04 6.15 7.20
CA GLY A 174 16.27 6.34 8.00
C GLY A 174 16.18 7.56 8.91
N ALA A 175 15.69 8.68 8.39
CA ALA A 175 15.48 9.91 9.15
C ALA A 175 14.45 9.72 10.27
N LEU A 176 13.33 9.07 9.97
CA LEU A 176 12.25 8.87 10.94
C LEU A 176 12.60 7.84 12.01
N THR A 177 13.29 6.74 11.64
CA THR A 177 13.81 5.73 12.59
C THR A 177 14.84 6.34 13.53
N SER A 178 15.73 7.19 13.01
CA SER A 178 16.70 7.92 13.83
C SER A 178 16.01 8.85 14.83
N ALA A 179 14.98 9.57 14.40
CA ALA A 179 14.19 10.43 15.25
C ALA A 179 13.44 9.63 16.33
N LEU A 180 12.82 8.49 15.95
CA LEU A 180 12.16 7.58 16.87
C LEU A 180 13.12 7.05 17.94
N SER A 181 14.27 6.53 17.52
CA SER A 181 15.32 6.04 18.42
C SER A 181 15.78 7.11 19.41
N TYR A 182 15.96 8.33 18.92
CA TYR A 182 16.35 9.48 19.77
C TYR A 182 15.32 9.78 20.86
N VAL A 183 14.02 9.86 20.52
CA VAL A 183 12.99 10.29 21.50
C VAL A 183 12.69 9.22 22.52
N VAL A 184 12.92 7.92 22.21
CA VAL A 184 12.70 6.81 23.15
C VAL A 184 13.94 6.40 23.93
N SER A 185 15.15 6.89 23.55
CA SER A 185 16.39 6.56 24.26
C SER A 185 16.35 7.09 25.69
N GLU A 186 16.81 6.32 26.67
CA GLU A 186 16.92 6.74 28.08
C GLU A 186 18.15 7.63 28.33
N GLU A 187 19.11 7.66 27.40
CA GLU A 187 20.32 8.50 27.53
C GLU A 187 19.95 9.97 27.34
N ALA A 188 20.19 10.75 28.39
CA ALA A 188 20.13 12.21 28.31
C ALA A 188 21.23 12.73 27.38
N PRO A 189 20.98 13.79 26.60
CA PRO A 189 22.00 14.42 25.76
C PRO A 189 23.14 15.01 26.58
#